data_d9e4437d80aba03050427540ded9905a
#
_entry.id   d9e4437d80aba03050427540ded9905a
#
_cell.length_a   1.000
_cell.length_b   1.000
_cell.length_c   1.000
_cell.angle_alpha   90.00
_cell.angle_beta   90.00
_cell.angle_gamma   90.00
#
_symmetry.space_group_name_H-M   'P 1'
#
loop_
_entity.id
_entity.type
_entity.pdbx_description
1 polymer ?
#
loop_
_entity_poly.entity_id
_entity_poly.type
_entity_poly.pdbx_seq_one_letter_code
_entity_poly.pdbx_strand_id
1 'polypeptide(L)'
;PQAHGEEVSIDWKPYQDSMYIRTAEDKPFELFKENDHTILGSLILTPDGLRGNGKMSWSKGSLASKLIKYGSYSADADTSNLTITALGSSEIALSTDNVNSKLDFDKQMGHIEANEKGNFTNLPYNEYKTSLTTFDWDMSKDAVTFKTTPGELGSFVATGKNRDSLFFD
;
A
#
# COMPACT_ATOMS: atom_id res chain seq x y z
N PRO A 1 17.59 0.05 1.07
CA PRO A 1 16.69 0.96 1.78
C PRO A 1 17.41 1.59 2.97
N GLN A 2 17.00 2.80 3.33
CA GLN A 2 17.40 3.46 4.57
C GLN A 2 16.19 3.62 5.46
N ALA A 3 16.38 3.43 6.76
CA ALA A 3 15.37 3.71 7.77
C ALA A 3 16.02 4.47 8.92
N HIS A 4 15.34 5.49 9.43
CA HIS A 4 15.75 6.26 10.59
C HIS A 4 14.64 6.24 11.63
N GLY A 5 14.98 6.09 12.88
CA GLY A 5 14.03 6.08 13.99
C GLY A 5 14.63 6.66 15.26
N GLU A 6 13.80 7.30 16.05
CA GLU A 6 14.16 7.80 17.38
C GLU A 6 13.74 6.81 18.47
N GLU A 7 14.51 6.77 19.58
CA GLU A 7 14.21 5.90 20.73
C GLU A 7 13.98 4.43 20.35
N VAL A 8 14.90 3.89 19.53
CA VAL A 8 14.79 2.52 19.04
C VAL A 8 15.27 1.50 20.06
N SER A 9 14.55 0.38 20.15
CA SER A 9 15.03 -0.85 20.77
C SER A 9 15.44 -1.85 19.71
N ILE A 10 16.56 -2.53 19.93
CA ILE A 10 17.14 -3.51 19.00
C ILE A 10 17.29 -4.84 19.72
N ASP A 11 16.73 -5.88 19.14
CA ASP A 11 16.91 -7.28 19.54
C ASP A 11 17.67 -8.01 18.43
N TRP A 12 18.94 -8.21 18.62
CA TRP A 12 19.78 -8.91 17.65
C TRP A 12 19.84 -10.40 17.97
N LYS A 13 19.55 -11.21 16.98
CA LYS A 13 19.60 -12.68 17.06
C LYS A 13 20.67 -13.23 16.11
N PRO A 14 21.94 -13.33 16.58
CA PRO A 14 23.06 -13.68 15.70
C PRO A 14 22.93 -15.07 15.06
N TYR A 15 22.31 -16.04 15.76
CA TYR A 15 22.09 -17.38 15.19
C TYR A 15 21.00 -17.44 14.12
N GLN A 16 20.20 -16.39 13.98
CA GLN A 16 19.14 -16.26 12.97
C GLN A 16 19.50 -15.21 11.90
N ASP A 17 20.69 -14.63 12.01
CA ASP A 17 21.13 -13.49 11.17
C ASP A 17 20.08 -12.40 11.04
N SER A 18 19.37 -12.11 12.15
CA SER A 18 18.23 -11.21 12.14
C SER A 18 18.35 -10.17 13.24
N MET A 19 18.01 -8.93 12.90
CA MET A 19 17.92 -7.80 13.84
C MET A 19 16.50 -7.25 13.81
N TYR A 20 15.82 -7.31 14.95
CA TYR A 20 14.48 -6.78 15.15
C TYR A 20 14.58 -5.39 15.74
N ILE A 21 13.95 -4.41 15.10
CA ILE A 21 14.05 -3.01 15.45
C ILE A 21 12.65 -2.46 15.69
N ARG A 22 12.44 -1.78 16.81
CA ARG A 22 11.17 -1.14 17.17
C ARG A 22 11.44 0.26 17.68
N THR A 23 10.54 1.19 17.43
CA THR A 23 10.49 2.50 18.08
C THR A 23 9.62 2.44 19.32
N ALA A 24 9.65 3.50 20.14
CA ALA A 24 8.63 3.73 21.16
C ALA A 24 7.24 3.81 20.53
N GLU A 25 6.20 3.54 21.32
CA GLU A 25 4.81 3.66 20.87
C GLU A 25 4.57 5.03 20.23
N ASP A 26 3.84 5.03 19.12
CA ASP A 26 3.47 6.21 18.32
C ASP A 26 4.60 6.95 17.58
N LYS A 27 5.83 6.43 17.60
CA LYS A 27 6.91 6.98 16.80
C LYS A 27 7.13 6.16 15.54
N PRO A 28 6.94 6.73 14.33
CA PRO A 28 7.24 6.04 13.09
C PRO A 28 8.74 6.04 12.79
N PHE A 29 9.19 5.06 12.01
CA PHE A 29 10.45 5.16 11.30
C PHE A 29 10.26 6.01 10.04
N GLU A 30 11.22 6.87 9.74
CA GLU A 30 11.36 7.48 8.42
C GLU A 30 12.01 6.47 7.46
N LEU A 31 11.42 6.30 6.29
CA LEU A 31 11.91 5.41 5.24
C LEU A 31 12.37 6.24 4.05
N PHE A 32 13.41 5.77 3.38
CA PHE A 32 13.96 6.38 2.19
C PHE A 32 14.43 7.83 2.44
N LYS A 33 15.68 8.07 2.24
CA LYS A 33 16.28 9.41 2.43
C LYS A 33 15.54 10.44 1.56
N GLU A 34 15.17 11.59 2.15
CA GLU A 34 14.55 12.74 1.48
C GLU A 34 13.08 12.56 1.07
N ASN A 35 12.40 11.57 1.58
CA ASN A 35 10.97 11.32 1.29
C ASN A 35 10.11 11.40 2.55
N ASP A 36 8.84 11.68 2.35
CA ASP A 36 7.80 11.72 3.38
C ASP A 36 7.27 10.34 3.79
N HIS A 37 8.02 9.28 3.44
CA HIS A 37 7.63 7.92 3.71
C HIS A 37 7.96 7.52 5.15
N THR A 38 6.98 7.02 5.85
CA THR A 38 7.12 6.57 7.24
C THR A 38 6.53 5.18 7.43
N ILE A 39 7.00 4.42 8.43
CA ILE A 39 6.32 3.21 8.89
C ILE A 39 6.11 3.26 10.40
N LEU A 40 4.88 3.08 10.83
CA LEU A 40 4.50 2.82 12.20
C LEU A 40 4.39 1.31 12.40
N GLY A 41 5.29 0.75 13.21
CA GLY A 41 5.38 -0.69 13.43
C GLY A 41 6.79 -1.14 13.78
N SER A 42 7.21 -2.27 13.21
CA SER A 42 8.53 -2.84 13.45
C SER A 42 9.29 -3.08 12.15
N LEU A 43 10.61 -3.04 12.25
CA LEU A 43 11.52 -3.39 11.16
C LEU A 43 12.31 -4.65 11.51
N ILE A 44 12.66 -5.42 10.50
CA ILE A 44 13.50 -6.61 10.60
C ILE A 44 14.57 -6.50 9.53
N LEU A 45 15.83 -6.46 9.94
CA LEU A 45 16.95 -6.54 9.04
C LEU A 45 17.45 -7.99 8.99
N THR A 46 17.55 -8.52 7.78
CA THR A 46 18.06 -9.87 7.49
C THR A 46 19.10 -9.80 6.39
N PRO A 47 19.87 -10.88 6.12
CA PRO A 47 20.77 -10.93 4.97
C PRO A 47 20.10 -10.65 3.63
N ASP A 48 18.81 -11.00 3.50
CA ASP A 48 18.01 -10.74 2.30
C ASP A 48 17.48 -9.30 2.19
N GLY A 49 17.70 -8.46 3.20
CA GLY A 49 17.31 -7.06 3.20
C GLY A 49 16.39 -6.64 4.34
N LEU A 50 15.86 -5.44 4.21
CA LEU A 50 14.97 -4.82 5.20
C LEU A 50 13.53 -5.24 4.95
N ARG A 51 12.84 -5.63 6.02
CA ARG A 51 11.42 -5.96 6.04
C ARG A 51 10.71 -5.13 7.12
N GLY A 52 9.41 -4.91 6.94
CA GLY A 52 8.58 -4.19 7.90
C GLY A 52 7.28 -4.91 8.20
N ASN A 53 6.73 -4.61 9.37
CA ASN A 53 5.39 -5.01 9.80
C ASN A 53 4.71 -3.77 10.38
N GLY A 54 3.57 -3.40 9.83
CA GLY A 54 2.80 -2.25 10.29
C GLY A 54 2.19 -1.46 9.14
N LYS A 55 2.01 -0.18 9.36
CA LYS A 55 1.43 0.75 8.40
C LYS A 55 2.49 1.72 7.88
N MET A 56 2.84 1.57 6.62
CA MET A 56 3.62 2.54 5.87
C MET A 56 2.69 3.65 5.37
N SER A 57 3.13 4.91 5.44
CA SER A 57 2.36 6.08 5.01
C SER A 57 3.25 7.05 4.26
N TRP A 58 2.68 7.72 3.27
CA TRP A 58 3.30 8.82 2.50
C TRP A 58 2.21 9.78 2.02
N SER A 59 2.59 10.90 1.43
CA SER A 59 1.66 11.97 0.99
C SER A 59 0.49 11.49 0.13
N LYS A 60 0.70 10.45 -0.70
CA LYS A 60 -0.31 9.95 -1.64
C LYS A 60 -1.10 8.74 -1.16
N GLY A 61 -0.74 8.15 -0.02
CA GLY A 61 -1.46 6.98 0.47
C GLY A 61 -0.84 6.26 1.65
N SER A 62 -1.32 5.06 1.90
CA SER A 62 -0.78 4.17 2.92
C SER A 62 -0.91 2.70 2.54
N LEU A 63 0.00 1.89 3.04
CA LEU A 63 0.07 0.44 2.87
C LEU A 63 0.21 -0.22 4.24
N ALA A 64 -0.74 -1.04 4.64
CA ALA A 64 -0.66 -1.82 5.87
C ALA A 64 -0.47 -3.30 5.55
N SER A 65 0.53 -3.92 6.17
CA SER A 65 0.83 -5.35 5.99
C SER A 65 1.56 -5.93 7.19
N LYS A 66 1.42 -7.24 7.36
CA LYS A 66 2.23 -8.01 8.32
C LYS A 66 3.66 -8.26 7.81
N LEU A 67 3.88 -8.10 6.52
CA LEU A 67 5.20 -8.25 5.90
C LEU A 67 5.31 -7.35 4.67
N ILE A 68 6.13 -6.32 4.78
CA ILE A 68 6.53 -5.45 3.68
C ILE A 68 8.02 -5.70 3.41
N LYS A 69 8.37 -6.00 2.19
CA LYS A 69 9.75 -6.15 1.72
C LYS A 69 10.19 -4.82 1.09
N TYR A 70 11.26 -4.23 1.61
CA TYR A 70 11.75 -2.94 1.12
C TYR A 70 12.93 -3.10 0.18
N GLY A 71 12.83 -2.54 -1.03
CA GLY A 71 13.95 -2.28 -1.92
C GLY A 71 14.60 -0.91 -1.65
N SER A 72 15.42 -0.42 -2.55
CA SER A 72 16.09 0.89 -2.38
C SER A 72 15.07 2.04 -2.30
N TYR A 73 14.09 2.02 -3.18
CA TYR A 73 12.94 2.95 -3.25
C TYR A 73 11.67 2.20 -3.64
N SER A 74 11.44 1.02 -3.06
CA SER A 74 10.25 0.21 -3.34
C SER A 74 9.74 -0.47 -2.09
N ALA A 75 8.45 -0.83 -2.12
CA ALA A 75 7.78 -1.59 -1.09
C ALA A 75 6.88 -2.64 -1.72
N ASP A 76 7.15 -3.92 -1.43
CA ASP A 76 6.38 -5.06 -1.92
C ASP A 76 5.72 -5.77 -0.75
N ALA A 77 4.44 -6.09 -0.89
CA ALA A 77 3.69 -6.84 0.11
C ALA A 77 2.76 -7.84 -0.58
N ASP A 78 2.95 -9.13 -0.28
CA ASP A 78 2.13 -10.21 -0.87
C ASP A 78 0.68 -10.17 -0.38
N THR A 79 0.45 -9.61 0.81
CA THR A 79 -0.87 -9.38 1.39
C THR A 79 -0.88 -8.04 2.11
N SER A 80 -1.70 -7.12 1.63
CA SER A 80 -1.76 -5.76 2.18
C SER A 80 -3.15 -5.14 2.05
N ASN A 81 -3.35 -4.08 2.82
CA ASN A 81 -4.45 -3.14 2.65
C ASN A 81 -3.87 -1.83 2.15
N LEU A 82 -4.32 -1.39 0.98
CA LEU A 82 -3.83 -0.17 0.31
C LEU A 82 -4.89 0.92 0.36
N THR A 83 -4.45 2.13 0.64
CA THR A 83 -5.27 3.34 0.58
C THR A 83 -4.58 4.39 -0.28
N ILE A 84 -5.32 5.00 -1.20
CA ILE A 84 -4.87 6.13 -2.01
C ILE A 84 -5.66 7.37 -1.58
N THR A 85 -4.94 8.46 -1.34
CA THR A 85 -5.52 9.74 -0.92
C THR A 85 -5.94 10.55 -2.14
N ALA A 86 -7.06 11.26 -2.05
CA ALA A 86 -7.54 12.12 -3.12
C ALA A 86 -6.63 13.36 -3.28
N LEU A 87 -6.38 13.76 -4.53
CA LEU A 87 -5.53 14.90 -4.84
C LEU A 87 -6.05 16.18 -4.17
N GLY A 88 -5.17 16.86 -3.44
CA GLY A 88 -5.51 18.12 -2.76
C GLY A 88 -6.45 17.98 -1.56
N SER A 89 -6.68 16.77 -1.07
CA SER A 89 -7.55 16.47 0.07
C SER A 89 -6.87 15.46 0.99
N SER A 90 -7.42 15.32 2.21
CA SER A 90 -7.08 14.22 3.12
C SER A 90 -8.05 13.03 3.02
N GLU A 91 -9.03 13.12 2.11
CA GLU A 91 -10.03 12.07 1.94
C GLU A 91 -9.48 10.89 1.14
N ILE A 92 -10.07 9.72 1.36
CA ILE A 92 -9.67 8.49 0.68
C ILE A 92 -10.32 8.44 -0.70
N ALA A 93 -9.50 8.46 -1.76
CA ALA A 93 -9.96 8.27 -3.13
C ALA A 93 -10.23 6.80 -3.44
N LEU A 94 -9.35 5.90 -2.98
CA LEU A 94 -9.44 4.47 -3.21
C LEU A 94 -8.95 3.71 -1.98
N SER A 95 -9.66 2.62 -1.64
CA SER A 95 -9.19 1.64 -0.66
C SER A 95 -9.47 0.21 -1.13
N THR A 96 -8.53 -0.68 -0.87
CA THR A 96 -8.66 -2.10 -1.19
C THR A 96 -7.92 -2.93 -0.14
N ASP A 97 -8.46 -4.11 0.15
CA ASP A 97 -7.96 -5.02 1.17
C ASP A 97 -7.54 -6.35 0.55
N ASN A 98 -6.64 -7.07 1.22
CA ASN A 98 -6.15 -8.38 0.83
C ASN A 98 -5.61 -8.41 -0.61
N VAL A 99 -4.71 -7.49 -0.90
CA VAL A 99 -4.09 -7.36 -2.23
C VAL A 99 -2.59 -7.61 -2.18
N ASN A 100 -2.05 -8.14 -3.28
CA ASN A 100 -0.63 -8.09 -3.58
C ASN A 100 -0.31 -6.69 -4.11
N SER A 101 0.63 -6.01 -3.49
CA SER A 101 1.03 -4.65 -3.85
C SER A 101 2.52 -4.60 -4.15
N LYS A 102 2.87 -4.03 -5.29
CA LYS A 102 4.25 -3.73 -5.70
C LYS A 102 4.36 -2.24 -6.01
N LEU A 103 5.04 -1.51 -5.16
CA LEU A 103 5.19 -0.07 -5.25
C LEU A 103 6.64 0.29 -5.57
N ASP A 104 6.86 1.00 -6.65
CA ASP A 104 8.15 1.54 -7.08
C ASP A 104 8.08 3.08 -6.99
N PHE A 105 8.66 3.63 -5.95
CA PHE A 105 8.61 5.08 -5.69
C PHE A 105 9.60 5.86 -6.56
N ASP A 106 10.65 5.20 -7.07
CA ASP A 106 11.58 5.83 -8.01
C ASP A 106 10.89 6.07 -9.36
N LYS A 107 10.17 5.07 -9.86
CA LYS A 107 9.36 5.19 -11.07
C LYS A 107 7.98 5.83 -10.83
N GLN A 108 7.60 6.04 -9.59
CA GLN A 108 6.28 6.50 -9.20
C GLN A 108 5.13 5.63 -9.75
N MET A 109 5.31 4.32 -9.70
CA MET A 109 4.34 3.34 -10.20
C MET A 109 3.98 2.32 -9.13
N GLY A 110 2.71 1.93 -9.11
CA GLY A 110 2.20 0.84 -8.31
C GLY A 110 1.51 -0.20 -9.20
N HIS A 111 1.67 -1.48 -8.88
CA HIS A 111 0.88 -2.58 -9.42
C HIS A 111 0.19 -3.31 -8.29
N ILE A 112 -1.13 -3.40 -8.38
CA ILE A 112 -1.97 -3.96 -7.33
C ILE A 112 -2.86 -5.04 -7.93
N GLU A 113 -2.93 -6.18 -7.25
CA GLU A 113 -3.73 -7.33 -7.67
C GLU A 113 -4.39 -7.98 -6.45
N ALA A 114 -5.69 -8.25 -6.53
CA ALA A 114 -6.39 -8.95 -5.45
C ALA A 114 -5.91 -10.39 -5.31
N ASN A 115 -5.73 -10.83 -4.07
CA ASN A 115 -5.37 -12.23 -3.77
C ASN A 115 -6.56 -13.19 -3.92
N GLU A 116 -7.79 -12.68 -3.87
CA GLU A 116 -9.02 -13.48 -3.90
C GLU A 116 -10.04 -12.88 -4.86
N LYS A 117 -10.82 -13.76 -5.51
CA LYS A 117 -11.96 -13.35 -6.32
C LYS A 117 -13.11 -12.87 -5.44
N GLY A 118 -13.87 -11.91 -5.96
CA GLY A 118 -15.06 -11.38 -5.26
C GLY A 118 -14.77 -10.23 -4.29
N ASN A 119 -13.53 -9.82 -4.15
CA ASN A 119 -13.19 -8.59 -3.45
C ASN A 119 -13.68 -7.38 -4.25
N PHE A 120 -13.81 -6.25 -3.57
CA PHE A 120 -14.14 -4.97 -4.17
C PHE A 120 -13.04 -3.95 -3.89
N THR A 121 -12.82 -3.08 -4.87
CA THR A 121 -12.09 -1.83 -4.63
C THR A 121 -13.11 -0.73 -4.34
N ASN A 122 -12.96 -0.06 -3.21
CA ASN A 122 -13.83 1.03 -2.79
C ASN A 122 -13.28 2.36 -3.28
N LEU A 123 -14.16 3.23 -3.75
CA LEU A 123 -13.88 4.58 -4.21
C LEU A 123 -14.71 5.58 -3.41
N PRO A 124 -14.38 5.78 -2.10
CA PRO A 124 -15.25 6.52 -1.17
C PRO A 124 -15.48 7.97 -1.62
N TYR A 125 -14.45 8.66 -2.07
CA TYR A 125 -14.54 10.04 -2.56
C TYR A 125 -15.53 10.21 -3.71
N ASN A 126 -15.64 9.18 -4.59
CA ASN A 126 -16.54 9.18 -5.72
C ASN A 126 -17.89 8.50 -5.42
N GLU A 127 -18.06 7.93 -4.24
CA GLU A 127 -19.26 7.16 -3.83
C GLU A 127 -19.52 5.93 -4.72
N TYR A 128 -18.46 5.20 -5.10
CA TYR A 128 -18.54 3.95 -5.85
C TYR A 128 -17.76 2.83 -5.18
N LYS A 129 -18.06 1.61 -5.57
CA LYS A 129 -17.20 0.44 -5.44
C LYS A 129 -17.14 -0.29 -6.78
N THR A 130 -16.02 -0.93 -7.07
CA THR A 130 -15.85 -1.69 -8.30
C THR A 130 -15.42 -3.12 -8.02
N SER A 131 -15.89 -4.06 -8.87
CA SER A 131 -15.41 -5.44 -8.87
C SER A 131 -14.02 -5.59 -9.50
N LEU A 132 -13.50 -4.53 -10.13
CA LEU A 132 -12.16 -4.50 -10.69
C LEU A 132 -11.14 -4.31 -9.55
N THR A 133 -10.30 -5.30 -9.34
CA THR A 133 -9.38 -5.38 -8.21
C THR A 133 -7.92 -5.49 -8.63
N THR A 134 -7.66 -5.50 -9.94
CA THR A 134 -6.33 -5.39 -10.53
C THR A 134 -6.19 -4.04 -11.19
N PHE A 135 -5.18 -3.29 -10.80
CA PHE A 135 -4.93 -1.96 -11.37
C PHE A 135 -3.47 -1.54 -11.28
N ASP A 136 -3.10 -0.65 -12.19
CA ASP A 136 -1.85 0.09 -12.13
C ASP A 136 -2.11 1.51 -11.61
N TRP A 137 -1.26 1.98 -10.74
CA TRP A 137 -1.28 3.33 -10.19
C TRP A 137 -0.09 4.12 -10.68
N ASP A 138 -0.34 5.15 -11.50
CA ASP A 138 0.65 6.16 -11.89
C ASP A 138 0.61 7.28 -10.86
N MET A 139 1.53 7.24 -9.88
CA MET A 139 1.59 8.22 -8.80
C MET A 139 2.00 9.60 -9.31
N SER A 140 2.72 9.70 -10.44
CA SER A 140 3.15 10.96 -11.02
C SER A 140 1.98 11.76 -11.62
N LYS A 141 0.94 11.04 -12.08
CA LYS A 141 -0.26 11.62 -12.70
C LYS A 141 -1.49 11.55 -11.81
N ASP A 142 -1.36 11.00 -10.59
CA ASP A 142 -2.48 10.69 -9.69
C ASP A 142 -3.59 9.89 -10.40
N ALA A 143 -3.21 8.93 -11.24
CA ALA A 143 -4.09 8.17 -12.10
C ALA A 143 -4.06 6.67 -11.78
N VAL A 144 -5.24 6.06 -11.71
CA VAL A 144 -5.43 4.63 -11.54
C VAL A 144 -6.06 4.04 -12.80
N THR A 145 -5.42 3.01 -13.36
CA THR A 145 -5.92 2.28 -14.53
C THR A 145 -6.32 0.88 -14.11
N PHE A 146 -7.61 0.63 -14.05
CA PHE A 146 -8.15 -0.71 -13.78
C PHE A 146 -7.96 -1.64 -14.98
N LYS A 147 -7.69 -2.91 -14.68
CA LYS A 147 -7.53 -3.97 -15.67
C LYS A 147 -8.63 -5.01 -15.50
N THR A 148 -9.14 -5.51 -16.60
CA THR A 148 -10.07 -6.63 -16.62
C THR A 148 -9.34 -7.91 -17.04
N THR A 149 -9.73 -9.03 -16.45
CA THR A 149 -9.35 -10.35 -16.95
C THR A 149 -10.34 -10.77 -18.03
N PRO A 150 -9.89 -11.32 -19.17
CA PRO A 150 -10.82 -11.81 -20.19
C PRO A 150 -11.89 -12.76 -19.63
N GLY A 151 -13.17 -12.44 -19.87
CA GLY A 151 -14.31 -13.19 -19.38
C GLY A 151 -14.80 -12.80 -17.98
N GLU A 152 -14.25 -11.77 -17.35
CA GLU A 152 -14.78 -11.19 -16.13
C GLU A 152 -15.59 -9.92 -16.42
N LEU A 153 -16.79 -9.86 -15.86
CA LEU A 153 -17.64 -8.67 -15.94
C LEU A 153 -17.15 -7.61 -14.98
N GLY A 154 -16.86 -6.43 -15.49
CA GLY A 154 -16.54 -5.25 -14.69
C GLY A 154 -17.81 -4.52 -14.23
N SER A 155 -17.82 -4.00 -13.01
CA SER A 155 -18.91 -3.18 -12.52
C SER A 155 -18.40 -2.03 -11.65
N PHE A 156 -19.05 -0.87 -11.79
CA PHE A 156 -19.00 0.21 -10.81
C PHE A 156 -20.39 0.35 -10.20
N VAL A 157 -20.49 0.02 -8.94
CA VAL A 157 -21.75 0.05 -8.19
C VAL A 157 -21.76 1.30 -7.32
N ALA A 158 -22.78 2.12 -7.48
CA ALA A 158 -22.98 3.32 -6.68
C ALA A 158 -23.22 2.96 -5.21
N THR A 159 -22.55 3.66 -4.32
CA THR A 159 -22.75 3.59 -2.86
C THR A 159 -23.49 4.81 -2.32
N GLY A 160 -23.52 5.90 -3.10
CA GLY A 160 -24.27 7.13 -2.81
C GLY A 160 -25.71 7.06 -3.33
N LYS A 161 -26.62 7.79 -2.67
CA LYS A 161 -28.09 7.76 -2.97
C LYS A 161 -28.46 8.36 -4.34
N ASN A 162 -27.61 9.19 -4.92
CA ASN A 162 -27.89 9.95 -6.15
C ASN A 162 -26.95 9.59 -7.30
N ARG A 163 -26.50 8.34 -7.38
CA ARG A 163 -25.56 7.86 -8.40
C ARG A 163 -26.12 6.62 -9.08
N ASP A 164 -25.86 6.50 -10.37
CA ASP A 164 -26.20 5.32 -11.16
C ASP A 164 -25.05 4.32 -11.17
N SER A 165 -25.38 3.03 -11.15
CA SER A 165 -24.39 1.97 -11.27
C SER A 165 -24.09 1.68 -12.76
N LEU A 166 -22.82 1.36 -13.05
CA LEU A 166 -22.34 1.05 -14.39
C LEU A 166 -21.86 -0.40 -14.42
N PHE A 167 -22.24 -1.11 -15.49
CA PHE A 167 -21.81 -2.48 -15.75
C PHE A 167 -21.27 -2.56 -17.17
N PHE A 168 -20.18 -3.31 -17.37
CA PHE A 168 -19.55 -3.48 -18.68
C PHE A 168 -18.85 -4.83 -18.78
N ASP A 169 -18.79 -5.35 -20.00
CA ASP A 169 -18.19 -6.63 -20.38
C ASP A 169 -16.70 -6.45 -20.72
#